data_b0ad1f5f29fede004db6d7f526aace08
#
_entry.id   b0ad1f5f29fede004db6d7f526aace08
#
_cell.length_a   1.000
_cell.length_b   1.000
_cell.length_c   1.000
_cell.angle_alpha   90.00
_cell.angle_beta   90.00
_cell.angle_gamma   90.00
#
_symmetry.space_group_name_H-M   'P 1'
#
loop_
_entity.id
_entity.type
_entity.pdbx_description
1 polymer ?
#
loop_
_entity_poly.entity_id
_entity_poly.type
_entity_poly.pdbx_seq_one_letter_code
_entity_poly.pdbx_strand_id
1 'polypeptide(L)'
;MELIDFILHVDDHLLEFITNYGVWIYAILFLIIFVETGLVVMPFLPGDSLLFAAGALAASTGAMNPWTLGALLFIAAVLGDTLNYHIGRYIGPRVFEIESRFINKQHLINTQKFFEKHGGKTIIFARFIPFARTFAPFVAGAGKMDYKFFLSYNLIGAFCWIGSFITLGYIFGNVPVVKDNFTHLIFGIIIISILPGIIGFTRAKLKKKINH
;
A
#
# COMPACT_ATOMS: atom_id res chain seq x y z
N MET A 1 -12.68 18.61 26.23
CA MET A 1 -11.42 18.30 26.93
C MET A 1 -10.87 16.94 26.50
N GLU A 2 -11.70 15.92 26.40
CA GLU A 2 -11.25 14.54 26.07
C GLU A 2 -10.53 14.39 24.72
N LEU A 3 -10.95 15.10 23.67
CA LEU A 3 -10.31 15.00 22.36
C LEU A 3 -8.89 15.61 22.31
N ILE A 4 -8.69 16.70 23.03
CA ILE A 4 -7.37 17.36 23.13
C ILE A 4 -6.45 16.54 24.01
N ASP A 5 -6.95 15.99 25.09
CA ASP A 5 -6.22 15.11 26.00
C ASP A 5 -5.83 13.80 25.29
N PHE A 6 -6.74 13.21 24.52
CA PHE A 6 -6.48 12.06 23.66
C PHE A 6 -5.39 12.35 22.63
N ILE A 7 -5.39 13.54 22.02
CA ILE A 7 -4.37 13.95 21.02
C ILE A 7 -3.01 14.15 21.68
N LEU A 8 -2.97 14.71 22.90
CA LEU A 8 -1.72 14.98 23.62
C LEU A 8 -1.09 13.71 24.21
N HIS A 9 -1.87 12.70 24.52
CA HIS A 9 -1.44 11.44 25.13
C HIS A 9 -1.72 10.23 24.20
N VAL A 10 -1.63 10.45 22.89
CA VAL A 10 -1.80 9.37 21.89
C VAL A 10 -0.82 8.23 22.15
N ASP A 11 0.38 8.51 22.63
CA ASP A 11 1.42 7.51 22.92
C ASP A 11 0.97 6.52 24.00
N ASP A 12 0.39 7.02 25.09
CA ASP A 12 -0.09 6.20 26.20
C ASP A 12 -1.31 5.39 25.79
N HIS A 13 -2.24 6.00 25.08
CA HIS A 13 -3.43 5.33 24.56
C HIS A 13 -3.10 4.29 23.47
N LEU A 14 -2.10 4.56 22.60
CA LEU A 14 -1.60 3.59 21.65
C LEU A 14 -0.93 2.40 22.34
N LEU A 15 -0.11 2.63 23.38
CA LEU A 15 0.50 1.57 24.15
C LEU A 15 -0.55 0.70 24.86
N GLU A 16 -1.55 1.32 25.49
CA GLU A 16 -2.65 0.61 26.12
C GLU A 16 -3.46 -0.19 25.09
N PHE A 17 -3.76 0.41 23.93
CA PHE A 17 -4.46 -0.26 22.84
C PHE A 17 -3.65 -1.43 22.27
N ILE A 18 -2.32 -1.25 22.09
CA ILE A 18 -1.43 -2.32 21.62
C ILE A 18 -1.36 -3.44 22.65
N THR A 19 -1.29 -3.12 23.94
CA THR A 19 -1.19 -4.11 25.00
C THR A 19 -2.48 -4.93 25.13
N ASN A 20 -3.63 -4.27 25.02
CA ASN A 20 -4.95 -4.90 25.16
C ASN A 20 -5.41 -5.59 23.88
N TYR A 21 -5.06 -5.06 22.70
CA TYR A 21 -5.54 -5.49 21.39
C TYR A 21 -4.41 -5.87 20.42
N GLY A 22 -3.21 -6.21 20.93
CA GLY A 22 -2.01 -6.42 20.10
C GLY A 22 -2.20 -7.36 18.92
N VAL A 23 -2.95 -8.45 19.09
CA VAL A 23 -3.28 -9.39 17.99
C VAL A 23 -4.17 -8.72 16.94
N TRP A 24 -5.11 -7.89 17.33
CA TRP A 24 -6.02 -7.18 16.43
C TRP A 24 -5.32 -6.14 15.57
N ILE A 25 -4.25 -5.51 16.08
CA ILE A 25 -3.45 -4.58 15.28
C ILE A 25 -2.82 -5.29 14.09
N TYR A 26 -2.25 -6.48 14.31
CA TYR A 26 -1.72 -7.29 13.22
C TYR A 26 -2.81 -7.64 12.18
N ALA A 27 -4.02 -7.98 12.65
CA ALA A 27 -5.14 -8.30 11.77
C ALA A 27 -5.61 -7.07 10.97
N ILE A 28 -5.69 -5.91 11.61
CA ILE A 28 -6.08 -4.65 10.94
C ILE A 28 -5.03 -4.25 9.91
N LEU A 29 -3.75 -4.27 10.26
CA LEU A 29 -2.66 -3.95 9.34
C LEU A 29 -2.64 -4.92 8.14
N PHE A 30 -2.83 -6.21 8.41
CA PHE A 30 -2.96 -7.22 7.37
C PHE A 30 -4.10 -6.89 6.41
N LEU A 31 -5.29 -6.61 6.97
CA LEU A 31 -6.48 -6.32 6.16
C LEU A 31 -6.29 -5.05 5.32
N ILE A 32 -5.71 -3.99 5.89
CA ILE A 32 -5.45 -2.75 5.16
C ILE A 32 -4.51 -3.01 3.98
N ILE A 33 -3.38 -3.67 4.20
CA ILE A 33 -2.40 -3.96 3.13
C ILE A 33 -3.00 -4.92 2.09
N PHE A 34 -3.75 -5.94 2.53
CA PHE A 34 -4.41 -6.87 1.62
C PHE A 34 -5.45 -6.17 0.72
N VAL A 35 -6.29 -5.30 1.30
CA VAL A 35 -7.31 -4.55 0.55
C VAL A 35 -6.66 -3.54 -0.39
N GLU A 36 -5.64 -2.83 0.06
CA GLU A 36 -4.92 -1.84 -0.75
C GLU A 36 -4.26 -2.45 -1.98
N THR A 37 -3.60 -3.60 -1.81
CA THR A 37 -2.92 -4.29 -2.92
C THR A 37 -3.87 -5.12 -3.78
N GLY A 38 -4.93 -5.64 -3.16
CA GLY A 38 -5.89 -6.54 -3.82
C GLY A 38 -6.97 -5.84 -4.65
N LEU A 39 -7.33 -4.61 -4.28
CA LEU A 39 -8.40 -3.88 -4.96
C LEU A 39 -7.86 -2.73 -5.80
N VAL A 40 -8.06 -2.81 -7.12
CA VAL A 40 -7.64 -1.77 -8.09
C VAL A 40 -8.29 -0.41 -7.82
N VAL A 41 -9.39 -0.39 -7.09
CA VAL A 41 -10.26 0.79 -6.91
C VAL A 41 -9.77 1.73 -5.79
N MET A 42 -8.83 1.29 -4.95
CA MET A 42 -8.40 2.04 -3.77
C MET A 42 -6.89 2.38 -3.74
N PRO A 43 -6.37 3.15 -4.72
CA PRO A 43 -4.97 3.57 -4.72
C PRO A 43 -4.65 4.67 -3.69
N PHE A 44 -5.61 5.01 -2.82
CA PHE A 44 -5.51 6.15 -1.89
C PHE A 44 -5.19 5.73 -0.45
N LEU A 45 -5.10 4.44 -0.15
CA LEU A 45 -4.67 3.98 1.18
C LEU A 45 -3.15 4.23 1.35
N PRO A 46 -2.72 4.77 2.49
CA PRO A 46 -1.33 5.15 2.71
C PRO A 46 -0.44 3.97 3.16
N GLY A 47 -0.38 2.88 2.36
CA GLY A 47 0.33 1.66 2.73
C GLY A 47 1.81 1.85 3.02
N ASP A 48 2.51 2.66 2.23
CA ASP A 48 3.94 2.94 2.43
C ASP A 48 4.18 3.58 3.80
N SER A 49 3.36 4.60 4.10
CA SER A 49 3.43 5.31 5.38
C SER A 49 3.00 4.43 6.55
N LEU A 50 2.02 3.56 6.32
CA LEU A 50 1.56 2.61 7.32
C LEU A 50 2.64 1.57 7.66
N LEU A 51 3.35 1.05 6.65
CA LEU A 51 4.48 0.13 6.84
C LEU A 51 5.62 0.79 7.61
N PHE A 52 5.94 2.03 7.24
CA PHE A 52 6.97 2.81 7.92
C PHE A 52 6.55 3.07 9.39
N ALA A 53 5.33 3.55 9.62
CA ALA A 53 4.81 3.82 10.96
C ALA A 53 4.75 2.55 11.83
N ALA A 54 4.33 1.42 11.25
CA ALA A 54 4.31 0.14 11.95
C ALA A 54 5.72 -0.34 12.34
N GLY A 55 6.70 -0.15 11.47
CA GLY A 55 8.11 -0.42 11.77
C GLY A 55 8.64 0.48 12.88
N ALA A 56 8.34 1.79 12.83
CA ALA A 56 8.74 2.75 13.85
C ALA A 56 8.08 2.46 15.21
N LEU A 57 6.79 2.09 15.20
CA LEU A 57 6.06 1.71 16.40
C LEU A 57 6.63 0.43 17.03
N ALA A 58 6.97 -0.57 16.22
CA ALA A 58 7.63 -1.78 16.72
C ALA A 58 8.95 -1.49 17.41
N ALA A 59 9.72 -0.51 16.90
CA ALA A 59 10.99 -0.11 17.48
C ALA A 59 10.84 0.71 18.78
N SER A 60 9.91 1.69 18.78
CA SER A 60 9.78 2.64 19.89
C SER A 60 9.12 2.03 21.12
N THR A 61 8.11 1.17 20.91
CA THR A 61 7.32 0.59 22.01
C THR A 61 7.79 -0.79 22.43
N GLY A 62 8.45 -1.55 21.52
CA GLY A 62 8.76 -2.97 21.75
C GLY A 62 7.53 -3.89 21.84
N ALA A 63 6.33 -3.34 21.71
CA ALA A 63 5.07 -4.09 21.87
C ALA A 63 4.73 -4.96 20.65
N MET A 64 5.34 -4.68 19.51
CA MET A 64 5.18 -5.48 18.29
C MET A 64 6.50 -6.13 17.88
N ASN A 65 6.44 -7.42 17.53
CA ASN A 65 7.60 -8.11 16.97
C ASN A 65 7.75 -7.74 15.48
N PRO A 66 8.86 -7.10 15.06
CA PRO A 66 9.06 -6.64 13.70
C PRO A 66 9.13 -7.79 12.68
N TRP A 67 9.60 -8.96 13.07
CA TRP A 67 9.67 -10.14 12.21
C TRP A 67 8.30 -10.73 11.93
N THR A 68 7.46 -10.85 12.97
CA THR A 68 6.06 -11.30 12.83
C THR A 68 5.27 -10.30 11.98
N LEU A 69 5.45 -9.00 12.23
CA LEU A 69 4.85 -7.92 11.46
C LEU A 69 5.24 -8.03 9.98
N GLY A 70 6.56 -8.10 9.71
CA GLY A 70 7.09 -8.21 8.35
C GLY A 70 6.56 -9.44 7.60
N ALA A 71 6.57 -10.62 8.24
CA ALA A 71 6.08 -11.85 7.65
C ALA A 71 4.58 -11.78 7.33
N LEU A 72 3.79 -11.24 8.25
CA LEU A 72 2.33 -11.15 8.10
C LEU A 72 1.94 -10.15 7.01
N LEU A 73 2.59 -8.99 6.96
CA LEU A 73 2.32 -7.98 5.94
C LEU A 73 2.87 -8.41 4.56
N PHE A 74 3.96 -9.18 4.53
CA PHE A 74 4.45 -9.83 3.31
C PHE A 74 3.39 -10.77 2.73
N ILE A 75 2.80 -11.62 3.56
CA ILE A 75 1.72 -12.53 3.14
C ILE A 75 0.51 -11.73 2.64
N ALA A 76 0.11 -10.67 3.36
CA ALA A 76 -0.99 -9.81 2.95
C ALA A 76 -0.76 -9.20 1.57
N ALA A 77 0.44 -8.66 1.32
CA ALA A 77 0.81 -8.05 0.05
C ALA A 77 0.83 -9.06 -1.11
N VAL A 78 1.38 -10.26 -0.88
CA VAL A 78 1.42 -11.32 -1.89
C VAL A 78 0.03 -11.82 -2.24
N LEU A 79 -0.83 -12.03 -1.23
CA LEU A 79 -2.20 -12.48 -1.43
C LEU A 79 -3.05 -11.40 -2.10
N GLY A 80 -2.88 -10.14 -1.72
CA GLY A 80 -3.59 -9.02 -2.34
C GLY A 80 -3.26 -8.91 -3.82
N ASP A 81 -1.99 -8.87 -4.20
CA ASP A 81 -1.61 -8.81 -5.61
C ASP A 81 -2.03 -10.06 -6.39
N THR A 82 -2.01 -11.24 -5.74
CA THR A 82 -2.51 -12.47 -6.35
C THR A 82 -4.00 -12.38 -6.65
N LEU A 83 -4.79 -11.86 -5.72
CA LEU A 83 -6.21 -11.59 -5.92
C LEU A 83 -6.41 -10.61 -7.07
N ASN A 84 -5.67 -9.51 -7.08
CA ASN A 84 -5.72 -8.46 -8.11
C ASN A 84 -5.35 -9.02 -9.51
N TYR A 85 -4.31 -9.86 -9.59
CA TYR A 85 -3.94 -10.58 -10.81
C TYR A 85 -5.10 -11.46 -11.32
N HIS A 86 -5.76 -12.22 -10.44
CA HIS A 86 -6.87 -13.09 -10.84
C HIS A 86 -8.09 -12.28 -11.27
N ILE A 87 -8.39 -11.17 -10.59
CA ILE A 87 -9.42 -10.22 -11.03
C ILE A 87 -9.09 -9.71 -12.44
N GLY A 88 -7.85 -9.28 -12.68
CA GLY A 88 -7.39 -8.86 -14.00
C GLY A 88 -7.53 -9.95 -15.05
N ARG A 89 -7.15 -11.18 -14.72
CA ARG A 89 -7.25 -12.33 -15.64
C ARG A 89 -8.69 -12.69 -15.99
N TYR A 90 -9.61 -12.55 -15.04
CA TYR A 90 -11.02 -12.88 -15.25
C TYR A 90 -11.79 -11.77 -15.97
N ILE A 91 -11.57 -10.52 -15.56
CA ILE A 91 -12.30 -9.36 -16.07
C ILE A 91 -11.62 -8.77 -17.31
N GLY A 92 -10.29 -8.87 -17.39
CA GLY A 92 -9.46 -8.23 -18.42
C GLY A 92 -9.95 -8.47 -19.86
N PRO A 93 -10.23 -9.72 -20.30
CA PRO A 93 -10.73 -9.98 -21.65
C PRO A 93 -12.03 -9.22 -21.96
N ARG A 94 -12.93 -9.11 -20.98
CA ARG A 94 -14.20 -8.37 -21.13
C ARG A 94 -13.99 -6.86 -21.17
N VAL A 95 -13.00 -6.36 -20.44
CA VAL A 95 -12.64 -4.93 -20.43
C VAL A 95 -12.05 -4.49 -21.76
N PHE A 96 -11.37 -5.38 -22.49
CA PHE A 96 -10.87 -5.11 -23.85
C PHE A 96 -11.99 -4.96 -24.88
N GLU A 97 -13.18 -5.55 -24.61
CA GLU A 97 -14.34 -5.51 -25.49
C GLU A 97 -15.25 -4.29 -25.21
N ILE A 98 -15.18 -3.72 -24.01
CA ILE A 98 -16.02 -2.59 -23.61
C ILE A 98 -15.24 -1.28 -23.84
N GLU A 99 -15.69 -0.47 -24.79
CA GLU A 99 -15.28 0.93 -24.90
C GLU A 99 -15.86 1.72 -23.71
N SER A 100 -15.12 1.73 -22.60
CA SER A 100 -15.49 2.50 -21.43
C SER A 100 -14.71 3.81 -21.39
N ARG A 101 -15.41 4.91 -21.08
CA ARG A 101 -14.84 6.26 -20.94
C ARG A 101 -13.74 6.33 -19.86
N PHE A 102 -13.63 5.30 -19.01
CA PHE A 102 -12.67 5.21 -17.89
C PHE A 102 -11.47 4.29 -18.19
N ILE A 103 -11.58 3.37 -19.14
CA ILE A 103 -10.52 2.41 -19.47
C ILE A 103 -10.20 2.56 -20.95
N ASN A 104 -9.09 3.25 -21.20
CA ASN A 104 -8.59 3.44 -22.55
C ASN A 104 -7.87 2.16 -23.01
N LYS A 105 -8.39 1.51 -24.04
CA LYS A 105 -7.80 0.31 -24.69
C LYS A 105 -6.32 0.52 -25.05
N GLN A 106 -5.95 1.75 -25.40
CA GLN A 106 -4.57 2.10 -25.73
C GLN A 106 -3.63 2.01 -24.52
N HIS A 107 -4.11 2.37 -23.30
CA HIS A 107 -3.31 2.23 -22.10
C HIS A 107 -3.05 0.76 -21.76
N LEU A 108 -4.02 -0.12 -21.94
CA LEU A 108 -3.84 -1.56 -21.73
C LEU A 108 -2.84 -2.15 -22.73
N ILE A 109 -2.95 -1.80 -24.02
CA ILE A 109 -2.01 -2.24 -25.06
C ILE A 109 -0.59 -1.74 -24.76
N ASN A 110 -0.45 -0.48 -24.37
CA ASN A 110 0.85 0.09 -24.01
C ASN A 110 1.46 -0.60 -22.79
N THR A 111 0.65 -0.95 -21.80
CA THR A 111 1.12 -1.65 -20.61
C THR A 111 1.48 -3.09 -20.92
N GLN A 112 0.73 -3.77 -21.82
CA GLN A 112 1.10 -5.10 -22.28
C GLN A 112 2.45 -5.08 -23.01
N LYS A 113 2.65 -4.15 -23.96
CA LYS A 113 3.94 -3.95 -24.64
C LYS A 113 5.07 -3.63 -23.65
N PHE A 114 4.77 -2.87 -22.60
CA PHE A 114 5.73 -2.57 -21.55
C PHE A 114 6.14 -3.83 -20.78
N PHE A 115 5.18 -4.71 -20.43
CA PHE A 115 5.48 -6.01 -19.83
C PHE A 115 6.25 -6.95 -20.76
N GLU A 116 5.91 -6.98 -22.05
CA GLU A 116 6.64 -7.75 -23.07
C GLU A 116 8.09 -7.30 -23.17
N LYS A 117 8.32 -5.99 -23.11
CA LYS A 117 9.66 -5.40 -23.21
C LYS A 117 10.48 -5.52 -21.93
N HIS A 118 9.89 -5.32 -20.75
CA HIS A 118 10.60 -5.22 -19.48
C HIS A 118 10.43 -6.45 -18.59
N GLY A 119 9.50 -7.36 -18.95
CA GLY A 119 9.24 -8.60 -18.24
C GLY A 119 8.75 -8.40 -16.81
N GLY A 120 8.95 -9.42 -15.98
CA GLY A 120 8.48 -9.43 -14.60
C GLY A 120 9.13 -8.39 -13.67
N LYS A 121 10.29 -7.83 -14.04
CA LYS A 121 10.95 -6.75 -13.28
C LYS A 121 10.01 -5.56 -13.09
N THR A 122 9.10 -5.32 -14.04
CA THR A 122 8.07 -4.29 -13.95
C THR A 122 7.21 -4.42 -12.71
N ILE A 123 6.88 -5.66 -12.30
CA ILE A 123 6.06 -5.93 -11.10
C ILE A 123 6.81 -5.47 -9.84
N ILE A 124 8.13 -5.72 -9.78
CA ILE A 124 8.94 -5.28 -8.64
C ILE A 124 8.98 -3.75 -8.56
N PHE A 125 9.33 -3.08 -9.67
CA PHE A 125 9.47 -1.62 -9.68
C PHE A 125 8.14 -0.89 -9.52
N ALA A 126 7.07 -1.43 -10.09
CA ALA A 126 5.73 -0.86 -9.96
C ALA A 126 5.29 -0.72 -8.50
N ARG A 127 5.73 -1.61 -7.60
CA ARG A 127 5.39 -1.55 -6.17
C ARG A 127 5.83 -0.26 -5.47
N PHE A 128 6.91 0.35 -5.96
CA PHE A 128 7.43 1.61 -5.41
C PHE A 128 6.77 2.86 -6.01
N ILE A 129 5.88 2.68 -6.97
CA ILE A 129 5.14 3.77 -7.62
C ILE A 129 3.67 3.66 -7.24
N PRO A 130 3.10 4.63 -6.50
CA PRO A 130 1.78 4.50 -5.86
C PRO A 130 0.65 4.03 -6.78
N PHE A 131 0.53 4.58 -7.99
CA PHE A 131 -0.49 4.16 -8.95
C PHE A 131 -0.13 2.87 -9.69
N ALA A 132 1.14 2.67 -10.02
CA ALA A 132 1.56 1.52 -10.80
C ALA A 132 1.41 0.22 -10.02
N ARG A 133 1.59 0.22 -8.70
CA ARG A 133 1.52 -0.98 -7.86
C ARG A 133 0.16 -1.68 -7.90
N THR A 134 -0.93 -0.92 -7.92
CA THR A 134 -2.29 -1.49 -7.99
C THR A 134 -2.65 -1.93 -9.40
N PHE A 135 -2.12 -1.25 -10.42
CA PHE A 135 -2.42 -1.59 -11.82
C PHE A 135 -1.55 -2.70 -12.37
N ALA A 136 -0.30 -2.84 -11.95
CA ALA A 136 0.62 -3.81 -12.51
C ALA A 136 0.15 -5.28 -12.36
N PRO A 137 -0.32 -5.76 -11.19
CA PRO A 137 -0.86 -7.10 -11.04
C PRO A 137 -2.12 -7.32 -11.89
N PHE A 138 -3.03 -6.33 -11.92
CA PHE A 138 -4.24 -6.37 -12.73
C PHE A 138 -3.91 -6.55 -14.20
N VAL A 139 -3.01 -5.72 -14.73
CA VAL A 139 -2.64 -5.75 -16.15
C VAL A 139 -1.84 -7.00 -16.50
N ALA A 140 -1.01 -7.49 -15.59
CA ALA A 140 -0.33 -8.78 -15.74
C ALA A 140 -1.35 -9.93 -15.91
N GLY A 141 -2.41 -9.92 -15.09
CA GLY A 141 -3.52 -10.86 -15.21
C GLY A 141 -4.30 -10.69 -16.51
N ALA A 142 -4.70 -9.47 -16.85
CA ALA A 142 -5.44 -9.14 -18.08
C ALA A 142 -4.63 -9.49 -19.35
N GLY A 143 -3.32 -9.28 -19.31
CA GLY A 143 -2.38 -9.68 -20.38
C GLY A 143 -2.06 -11.17 -20.41
N LYS A 144 -2.70 -12.00 -19.56
CA LYS A 144 -2.52 -13.46 -19.47
C LYS A 144 -1.05 -13.86 -19.22
N MET A 145 -0.31 -13.05 -18.45
CA MET A 145 1.02 -13.44 -17.96
C MET A 145 0.96 -14.81 -17.26
N ASP A 146 1.98 -15.64 -17.42
CA ASP A 146 2.05 -16.91 -16.66
C ASP A 146 2.05 -16.64 -15.16
N TYR A 147 1.22 -17.39 -14.42
CA TYR A 147 1.04 -17.16 -12.98
C TYR A 147 2.29 -17.45 -12.17
N LYS A 148 3.05 -18.49 -12.51
CA LYS A 148 4.29 -18.81 -11.78
C LYS A 148 5.33 -17.74 -11.97
N PHE A 149 5.42 -17.21 -13.20
CA PHE A 149 6.30 -16.10 -13.52
C PHE A 149 5.87 -14.83 -12.76
N PHE A 150 4.58 -14.47 -12.78
CA PHE A 150 4.03 -13.39 -11.98
C PHE A 150 4.35 -13.55 -10.49
N LEU A 151 4.03 -14.72 -9.92
CA LEU A 151 4.21 -15.00 -8.50
C LEU A 151 5.66 -14.85 -8.05
N SER A 152 6.62 -15.31 -8.86
CA SER A 152 8.05 -15.17 -8.53
C SER A 152 8.47 -13.71 -8.36
N TYR A 153 8.06 -12.84 -9.28
CA TYR A 153 8.35 -11.40 -9.20
C TYR A 153 7.51 -10.69 -8.12
N ASN A 154 6.30 -11.17 -7.88
CA ASN A 154 5.45 -10.71 -6.80
C ASN A 154 6.08 -10.96 -5.43
N LEU A 155 6.61 -12.17 -5.19
CA LEU A 155 7.32 -12.51 -3.96
C LEU A 155 8.55 -11.64 -3.74
N ILE A 156 9.39 -11.48 -4.77
CA ILE A 156 10.59 -10.64 -4.68
C ILE A 156 10.19 -9.17 -4.42
N GLY A 157 9.22 -8.66 -5.17
CA GLY A 157 8.74 -7.29 -5.02
C GLY A 157 8.14 -7.02 -3.65
N ALA A 158 7.32 -7.96 -3.12
CA ALA A 158 6.74 -7.85 -1.79
C ALA A 158 7.82 -7.85 -0.70
N PHE A 159 8.81 -8.75 -0.83
CA PHE A 159 9.93 -8.81 0.11
C PHE A 159 10.73 -7.51 0.14
N CYS A 160 11.09 -6.98 -1.03
CA CYS A 160 11.82 -5.72 -1.14
C CYS A 160 11.00 -4.55 -0.58
N TRP A 161 9.72 -4.47 -0.92
CA TRP A 161 8.85 -3.37 -0.49
C TRP A 161 8.59 -3.40 1.02
N ILE A 162 8.07 -4.49 1.55
CA ILE A 162 7.79 -4.65 3.00
C ILE A 162 9.08 -4.54 3.81
N GLY A 163 10.13 -5.23 3.38
CA GLY A 163 11.42 -5.22 4.06
C GLY A 163 12.03 -3.82 4.14
N SER A 164 12.02 -3.06 3.03
CA SER A 164 12.58 -1.71 3.02
C SER A 164 11.81 -0.76 3.94
N PHE A 165 10.47 -0.69 3.82
CA PHE A 165 9.68 0.26 4.61
C PHE A 165 9.65 -0.07 6.10
N ILE A 166 9.49 -1.35 6.48
CA ILE A 166 9.52 -1.75 7.90
C ILE A 166 10.91 -1.52 8.49
N THR A 167 11.99 -1.88 7.76
CA THR A 167 13.36 -1.69 8.25
C THR A 167 13.68 -0.21 8.41
N LEU A 168 13.34 0.61 7.42
CA LEU A 168 13.50 2.07 7.53
C LEU A 168 12.72 2.62 8.72
N GLY A 169 11.44 2.26 8.86
CA GLY A 169 10.63 2.65 10.00
C GLY A 169 11.26 2.23 11.32
N TYR A 170 11.72 0.99 11.42
CA TYR A 170 12.38 0.46 12.63
C TYR A 170 13.67 1.21 12.98
N ILE A 171 14.52 1.51 11.99
CA ILE A 171 15.76 2.28 12.21
C ILE A 171 15.42 3.69 12.69
N PHE A 172 14.51 4.39 11.97
CA PHE A 172 14.10 5.75 12.34
C PHE A 172 13.37 5.80 13.69
N GLY A 173 12.52 4.81 13.99
CA GLY A 173 11.82 4.72 15.27
C GLY A 173 12.74 4.55 16.49
N ASN A 174 13.98 4.09 16.29
CA ASN A 174 14.98 4.01 17.34
C ASN A 174 15.78 5.30 17.57
N VAL A 175 15.65 6.29 16.69
CA VAL A 175 16.34 7.59 16.85
C VAL A 175 15.73 8.34 18.04
N PRO A 176 16.54 8.84 19.02
CA PRO A 176 16.01 9.50 20.22
C PRO A 176 15.04 10.65 19.92
N VAL A 177 15.39 11.52 18.96
CA VAL A 177 14.52 12.64 18.54
C VAL A 177 13.16 12.16 18.00
N VAL A 178 13.14 11.00 17.35
CA VAL A 178 11.89 10.41 16.82
C VAL A 178 11.07 9.80 17.95
N LYS A 179 11.72 9.13 18.92
CA LYS A 179 11.05 8.58 20.11
C LYS A 179 10.38 9.68 20.91
N ASP A 180 11.10 10.77 21.16
CA ASP A 180 10.61 11.89 21.96
C ASP A 180 9.49 12.69 21.26
N ASN A 181 9.36 12.56 19.93
CA ASN A 181 8.36 13.25 19.11
C ASN A 181 7.51 12.27 18.27
N PHE A 182 7.30 11.07 18.77
CA PHE A 182 6.67 9.98 18.01
C PHE A 182 5.26 10.34 17.52
N THR A 183 4.48 10.99 18.37
CA THR A 183 3.14 11.49 18.03
C THR A 183 3.17 12.46 16.86
N HIS A 184 4.09 13.43 16.88
CA HIS A 184 4.23 14.40 15.77
C HIS A 184 4.67 13.72 14.47
N LEU A 185 5.53 12.71 14.57
CA LEU A 185 5.96 11.92 13.41
C LEU A 185 4.78 11.17 12.77
N ILE A 186 3.96 10.48 13.57
CA ILE A 186 2.77 9.77 13.06
C ILE A 186 1.82 10.74 12.38
N PHE A 187 1.49 11.86 13.00
CA PHE A 187 0.64 12.87 12.38
C PHE A 187 1.24 13.43 11.09
N GLY A 188 2.54 13.70 11.06
CA GLY A 188 3.25 14.12 9.85
C GLY A 188 3.13 13.10 8.71
N ILE A 189 3.35 11.82 9.01
CA ILE A 189 3.22 10.72 8.05
C ILE A 189 1.80 10.62 7.51
N ILE A 190 0.78 10.69 8.39
CA ILE A 190 -0.63 10.62 8.00
C ILE A 190 -0.99 11.80 7.09
N ILE A 191 -0.60 13.02 7.45
CA ILE A 191 -0.86 14.23 6.66
C ILE A 191 -0.21 14.12 5.29
N ILE A 192 1.07 13.77 5.22
CA ILE A 192 1.81 13.62 3.96
C ILE A 192 1.17 12.54 3.07
N SER A 193 0.65 11.48 3.65
CA SER A 193 0.05 10.37 2.93
C SER A 193 -1.33 10.70 2.35
N ILE A 194 -2.13 11.48 3.08
CA ILE A 194 -3.48 11.86 2.66
C ILE A 194 -3.43 13.04 1.67
N LEU A 195 -2.42 13.91 1.76
CA LEU A 195 -2.30 15.12 0.96
C LEU A 195 -2.39 14.90 -0.56
N PRO A 196 -1.68 13.92 -1.17
CA PRO A 196 -1.79 13.63 -2.60
C PRO A 196 -3.20 13.21 -3.02
N GLY A 197 -3.90 12.44 -2.18
CA GLY A 197 -5.29 12.04 -2.40
C GLY A 197 -6.24 13.24 -2.43
N ILE A 198 -6.12 14.14 -1.46
CA ILE A 198 -6.93 15.36 -1.39
C ILE A 198 -6.64 16.27 -2.58
N ILE A 199 -5.35 16.47 -2.93
CA ILE A 199 -4.96 17.29 -4.09
C ILE A 199 -5.50 16.69 -5.39
N GLY A 200 -5.40 15.38 -5.56
CA GLY A 200 -5.95 14.68 -6.73
C GLY A 200 -7.46 14.85 -6.85
N PHE A 201 -8.18 14.67 -5.75
CA PHE A 201 -9.64 14.81 -5.70
C PHE A 201 -10.09 16.25 -5.97
N THR A 202 -9.44 17.23 -5.37
CA THR A 202 -9.76 18.65 -5.57
C THR A 202 -9.47 19.10 -7.01
N ARG A 203 -8.35 18.67 -7.61
CA ARG A 203 -8.02 18.95 -9.02
C ARG A 203 -9.02 18.31 -9.97
N ALA A 204 -9.45 17.08 -9.71
CA ALA A 204 -10.46 16.40 -10.52
C ALA A 204 -11.82 17.14 -10.47
N LYS A 205 -12.21 17.63 -9.28
CA LYS A 205 -13.45 18.39 -9.09
C LYS A 205 -13.42 19.77 -9.76
N LEU A 206 -12.29 20.46 -9.70
CA LEU A 206 -12.07 21.74 -10.37
C LEU A 206 -12.10 21.60 -11.90
N LYS A 207 -11.46 20.57 -12.46
CA LYS A 207 -11.45 20.31 -13.90
C LYS A 207 -12.85 20.01 -14.46
N LYS A 208 -13.72 19.37 -13.65
CA LYS A 208 -15.11 19.12 -14.02
C LYS A 208 -15.97 20.39 -14.03
N LYS A 209 -15.59 21.42 -13.24
CA LYS A 209 -16.32 22.69 -13.14
C LYS A 209 -15.94 23.71 -14.24
N ILE A 210 -14.77 23.53 -14.88
CA ILE A 210 -14.29 24.39 -15.97
C ILE A 210 -14.80 23.91 -17.35
N ASN A 211 -15.21 22.64 -17.45
CA ASN A 211 -15.71 22.06 -18.70
C ASN A 211 -17.26 22.00 -18.78
N HIS A 212 -17.95 22.71 -17.90
CA HIS A 212 -19.36 23.05 -17.95
C HIS A 212 -19.53 24.57 -17.99
#